data_50f63f9e83e3fcb3c5bdf14dff96c783
#
_entry.id   50f63f9e83e3fcb3c5bdf14dff96c783
#
_cell.length_a   1.000
_cell.length_b   1.000
_cell.length_c   1.000
_cell.angle_alpha   90.00
_cell.angle_beta   90.00
_cell.angle_gamma   90.00
#
_symmetry.space_group_name_H-M   'P 1'
#
loop_
_entity.id
_entity.type
_entity.pdbx_description
1 polymer ?
#
loop_
_entity_poly.entity_id
_entity_poly.type
_entity_poly.pdbx_seq_one_letter_code
_entity_poly.pdbx_strand_id
1 'polypeptide(L)'
;MELIIDPSVLFLDEPTTGLDASTANSVLLLLKGMASHGRTIIMSIHQPRYSIYRLFDTLTLLVGGKMVYHGPAPNALDYFANIGYPCEPHNNPADFFLDVINGDSTMTKVHGSEDLDFDEISSSRQSIEERLVEEFRNSSYSGDTRAELDRIV
;
A
#
# COMPACT_ATOMS: atom_id res chain seq x y z
N MET A 1 -22.18 13.80 0.20
CA MET A 1 -22.37 12.58 1.01
C MET A 1 -22.74 13.02 2.42
N GLU A 2 -24.00 12.87 2.77
CA GLU A 2 -24.48 13.23 4.10
C GLU A 2 -24.26 12.05 5.04
N LEU A 3 -23.40 12.22 6.04
CA LEU A 3 -23.27 11.29 7.16
C LEU A 3 -24.46 11.49 8.10
N ILE A 4 -25.59 10.91 7.76
CA ILE A 4 -26.82 10.97 8.58
C ILE A 4 -26.68 10.15 9.87
N ILE A 5 -25.75 9.21 9.91
CA ILE A 5 -25.43 8.34 11.04
C ILE A 5 -23.97 8.58 11.42
N ASP A 6 -23.67 8.64 12.70
CA ASP A 6 -22.31 8.79 13.24
C ASP A 6 -21.64 7.40 13.41
N PRO A 7 -21.08 6.78 12.32
CA PRO A 7 -20.58 5.42 12.37
C PRO A 7 -19.23 5.36 13.08
N SER A 8 -19.02 4.28 13.84
CA SER A 8 -17.72 3.98 14.44
C SER A 8 -16.70 3.49 13.41
N VAL A 9 -17.18 2.87 12.33
CA VAL A 9 -16.35 2.37 11.20
C VAL A 9 -16.94 2.89 9.90
N LEU A 10 -16.07 3.44 9.05
CA LEU A 10 -16.43 4.00 7.75
C LEU A 10 -15.58 3.33 6.66
N PHE A 11 -16.25 2.78 5.65
CA PHE A 11 -15.61 2.23 4.45
C PHE A 11 -15.81 3.18 3.28
N LEU A 12 -14.73 3.53 2.59
CA LEU A 12 -14.74 4.42 1.45
C LEU A 12 -13.98 3.79 0.28
N ASP A 13 -14.60 3.81 -0.90
CA ASP A 13 -13.94 3.35 -2.12
C ASP A 13 -13.52 4.57 -2.93
N GLU A 14 -12.21 4.71 -3.13
CA GLU A 14 -11.54 5.79 -3.86
C GLU A 14 -12.13 7.20 -3.59
N PRO A 15 -12.18 7.68 -2.34
CA PRO A 15 -12.90 8.91 -1.99
C PRO A 15 -12.31 10.18 -2.61
N THR A 16 -11.13 10.10 -3.24
CA THR A 16 -10.43 11.23 -3.88
C THR A 16 -10.48 11.19 -5.41
N THR A 17 -11.03 10.15 -6.01
CA THR A 17 -11.15 10.03 -7.48
C THR A 17 -12.05 11.11 -8.04
N GLY A 18 -11.57 11.79 -9.10
CA GLY A 18 -12.28 12.90 -9.73
C GLY A 18 -12.19 14.25 -9.02
N LEU A 19 -11.49 14.32 -7.88
CA LEU A 19 -11.25 15.57 -7.15
C LEU A 19 -9.92 16.22 -7.57
N ASP A 20 -9.87 17.54 -7.55
CA ASP A 20 -8.61 18.26 -7.63
C ASP A 20 -7.75 18.05 -6.37
N ALA A 21 -6.46 18.35 -6.46
CA ALA A 21 -5.52 18.05 -5.39
C ALA A 21 -5.83 18.76 -4.06
N SER A 22 -6.37 19.96 -4.11
CA SER A 22 -6.72 20.76 -2.93
C SER A 22 -7.93 20.18 -2.22
N THR A 23 -8.97 19.85 -3.00
CA THR A 23 -10.19 19.23 -2.50
C THR A 23 -9.92 17.83 -1.94
N ALA A 24 -9.12 17.00 -2.65
CA ALA A 24 -8.71 15.70 -2.17
C ALA A 24 -7.98 15.79 -0.81
N ASN A 25 -7.04 16.70 -0.68
CA ASN A 25 -6.33 16.92 0.58
C ASN A 25 -7.26 17.36 1.71
N SER A 26 -8.21 18.24 1.43
CA SER A 26 -9.20 18.72 2.42
C SER A 26 -10.10 17.59 2.92
N VAL A 27 -10.58 16.73 2.00
CA VAL A 27 -11.39 15.55 2.34
C VAL A 27 -10.61 14.59 3.24
N LEU A 28 -9.35 14.31 2.91
CA LEU A 28 -8.53 13.38 3.70
C LEU A 28 -8.13 13.94 5.06
N LEU A 29 -7.90 15.24 5.18
CA LEU A 29 -7.70 15.89 6.48
C LEU A 29 -8.95 15.81 7.37
N LEU A 30 -10.14 15.97 6.78
CA LEU A 30 -11.40 15.77 7.49
C LEU A 30 -11.52 14.31 8.00
N LEU A 31 -11.26 13.33 7.13
CA LEU A 31 -11.28 11.91 7.51
C LEU A 31 -10.24 11.58 8.59
N LYS A 32 -9.04 12.15 8.49
CA LYS A 32 -8.02 12.03 9.55
C LYS A 32 -8.48 12.62 10.87
N GLY A 33 -9.14 13.77 10.84
CA GLY A 33 -9.78 14.37 12.02
C GLY A 33 -10.80 13.42 12.65
N MET A 34 -11.67 12.82 11.86
CA MET A 34 -12.64 11.82 12.34
C MET A 34 -11.96 10.60 12.97
N ALA A 35 -10.89 10.08 12.35
CA ALA A 35 -10.12 8.97 12.91
C ALA A 35 -9.47 9.33 14.25
N SER A 36 -8.96 10.55 14.40
CA SER A 36 -8.38 11.05 15.65
C SER A 36 -9.40 11.17 16.80
N HIS A 37 -10.69 11.19 16.48
CA HIS A 37 -11.79 11.18 17.45
C HIS A 37 -12.35 9.77 17.72
N GLY A 38 -11.59 8.73 17.42
CA GLY A 38 -11.90 7.34 17.77
C GLY A 38 -12.69 6.58 16.72
N ARG A 39 -12.81 7.08 15.50
CA ARG A 39 -13.41 6.34 14.39
C ARG A 39 -12.37 5.54 13.62
N THR A 40 -12.78 4.41 13.08
CA THR A 40 -11.97 3.62 12.15
C THR A 40 -12.39 3.94 10.73
N ILE A 41 -11.45 4.38 9.90
CA ILE A 41 -11.69 4.68 8.49
C ILE A 41 -10.85 3.73 7.65
N ILE A 42 -11.52 2.96 6.80
CA ILE A 42 -10.90 2.04 5.85
C ILE A 42 -11.23 2.54 4.45
N MET A 43 -10.21 2.82 3.65
CA MET A 43 -10.43 3.32 2.31
C MET A 43 -9.48 2.68 1.29
N SER A 44 -9.98 2.50 0.08
CA SER A 44 -9.11 2.31 -1.09
C SER A 44 -8.67 3.68 -1.61
N ILE A 45 -7.45 3.77 -2.11
CA ILE A 45 -6.92 5.00 -2.71
C ILE A 45 -5.97 4.63 -3.84
N HIS A 46 -6.07 5.36 -4.94
CA HIS A 46 -5.21 5.16 -6.11
C HIS A 46 -4.15 6.26 -6.17
N GLN A 47 -2.88 5.86 -6.20
CA GLN A 47 -1.70 6.74 -6.39
C GLN A 47 -1.75 8.03 -5.56
N PRO A 48 -1.82 7.95 -4.23
CA PRO A 48 -1.86 9.16 -3.41
C PRO A 48 -0.54 9.92 -3.51
N ARG A 49 -0.62 11.23 -3.53
CA ARG A 49 0.57 12.09 -3.37
C ARG A 49 1.22 11.86 -2.01
N TYR A 50 2.50 12.16 -1.89
CA TYR A 50 3.23 12.02 -0.62
C TYR A 50 2.56 12.75 0.56
N SER A 51 2.00 13.95 0.33
CA SER A 51 1.28 14.70 1.35
C SER A 51 0.06 13.96 1.90
N ILE A 52 -0.57 13.13 1.09
CA ILE A 52 -1.70 12.27 1.43
C ILE A 52 -1.21 10.98 2.11
N TYR A 53 -0.20 10.33 1.53
CA TYR A 53 0.39 9.13 2.09
C TYR A 53 0.79 9.29 3.57
N ARG A 54 1.33 10.43 3.93
CA ARG A 54 1.71 10.77 5.31
C ARG A 54 0.57 10.77 6.33
N LEU A 55 -0.68 10.84 5.88
CA LEU A 55 -1.85 10.88 6.75
C LEU A 55 -2.28 9.50 7.21
N PHE A 56 -1.81 8.43 6.56
CA PHE A 56 -2.20 7.06 6.87
C PHE A 56 -1.52 6.54 8.13
N ASP A 57 -2.27 5.86 8.97
CA ASP A 57 -1.76 5.15 10.14
C ASP A 57 -1.31 3.74 9.75
N THR A 58 -2.16 3.05 9.00
CA THR A 58 -1.95 1.68 8.55
C THR A 58 -2.06 1.61 7.03
N LEU A 59 -1.19 0.81 6.42
CA LEU A 59 -1.18 0.52 5.00
C LEU A 59 -1.42 -0.95 4.76
N THR A 60 -2.26 -1.26 3.77
CA THR A 60 -2.43 -2.62 3.24
C THR A 60 -2.13 -2.60 1.75
N LEU A 61 -1.21 -3.44 1.30
CA LEU A 61 -0.87 -3.61 -0.10
C LEU A 61 -1.27 -5.01 -0.56
N LEU A 62 -1.92 -5.07 -1.71
CA LEU A 62 -2.42 -6.30 -2.32
C LEU A 62 -1.86 -6.45 -3.73
N VAL A 63 -1.51 -7.67 -4.11
CA VAL A 63 -1.17 -8.05 -5.48
C VAL A 63 -1.84 -9.38 -5.82
N GLY A 64 -2.50 -9.46 -6.97
CA GLY A 64 -3.23 -10.68 -7.36
C GLY A 64 -4.23 -11.18 -6.30
N GLY A 65 -4.82 -10.28 -5.52
CA GLY A 65 -5.71 -10.62 -4.41
C GLY A 65 -5.03 -11.14 -3.15
N LYS A 66 -3.69 -11.18 -3.12
CA LYS A 66 -2.90 -11.63 -1.97
C LYS A 66 -2.25 -10.43 -1.28
N MET A 67 -2.11 -10.52 0.04
CA MET A 67 -1.49 -9.48 0.85
C MET A 67 0.04 -9.56 0.76
N VAL A 68 0.68 -8.44 0.46
CA VAL A 68 2.14 -8.30 0.40
C VAL A 68 2.69 -7.35 1.46
N TYR A 69 1.83 -6.59 2.10
CA TYR A 69 2.13 -5.81 3.30
C TYR A 69 0.84 -5.46 4.05
N HIS A 70 0.89 -5.52 5.36
CA HIS A 70 -0.10 -4.93 6.26
C HIS A 70 0.61 -4.51 7.55
N GLY A 71 0.48 -3.24 7.90
CA GLY A 71 1.14 -2.70 9.08
C GLY A 71 1.20 -1.18 9.10
N PRO A 72 1.94 -0.58 10.04
CA PRO A 72 2.09 0.87 10.12
C PRO A 72 2.61 1.46 8.81
N ALA A 73 1.91 2.46 8.26
CA ALA A 73 2.31 3.09 7.01
C ALA A 73 3.73 3.69 7.04
N PRO A 74 4.21 4.31 8.14
CA PRO A 74 5.57 4.79 8.23
C PRO A 74 6.65 3.71 8.08
N ASN A 75 6.35 2.47 8.45
CA ASN A 75 7.32 1.37 8.44
C ASN A 75 7.37 0.62 7.10
N ALA A 76 6.46 0.91 6.18
CA ALA A 76 6.36 0.18 4.92
C ALA A 76 7.63 0.30 4.08
N LEU A 77 8.23 1.49 3.98
CA LEU A 77 9.46 1.70 3.23
C LEU A 77 10.63 0.90 3.78
N ASP A 78 10.79 0.88 5.12
CA ASP A 78 11.83 0.10 5.78
C ASP A 78 11.63 -1.40 5.57
N TYR A 79 10.39 -1.87 5.61
CA TYR A 79 10.06 -3.26 5.31
C TYR A 79 10.49 -3.64 3.89
N PHE A 80 10.12 -2.83 2.87
CA PHE A 80 10.51 -3.12 1.49
C PHE A 80 12.03 -3.03 1.29
N ALA A 81 12.70 -2.09 1.94
CA ALA A 81 14.17 -2.01 1.91
C ALA A 81 14.83 -3.28 2.49
N ASN A 82 14.30 -3.82 3.58
CA ASN A 82 14.81 -5.03 4.23
C ASN A 82 14.66 -6.29 3.37
N ILE A 83 13.62 -6.37 2.54
CA ILE A 83 13.43 -7.50 1.61
C ILE A 83 14.10 -7.29 0.24
N GLY A 84 14.91 -6.23 0.10
CA GLY A 84 15.74 -5.98 -1.08
C GLY A 84 15.19 -4.96 -2.07
N TYR A 85 14.18 -4.18 -1.69
CA TYR A 85 13.59 -3.11 -2.52
C TYR A 85 13.72 -1.75 -1.81
N PRO A 86 14.89 -1.10 -1.86
CA PRO A 86 15.06 0.23 -1.28
C PRO A 86 14.38 1.29 -2.13
N CYS A 87 13.62 2.19 -1.49
CA CYS A 87 13.06 3.35 -2.16
C CYS A 87 14.12 4.43 -2.32
N GLU A 88 14.23 4.99 -3.53
CA GLU A 88 15.15 6.11 -3.79
C GLU A 88 14.68 7.39 -3.05
N PRO A 89 15.66 8.21 -2.58
CA PRO A 89 15.36 9.51 -1.99
C PRO A 89 14.57 10.35 -2.97
N HIS A 90 13.54 10.94 -2.82
CA HIS A 90 12.69 11.73 -3.72
C HIS A 90 11.60 10.96 -4.50
N ASN A 91 11.56 9.64 -4.43
CA ASN A 91 10.44 8.88 -4.97
C ASN A 91 9.19 9.03 -4.09
N ASN A 92 8.02 9.08 -4.75
CA ASN A 92 6.78 9.01 -4.02
C ASN A 92 6.57 7.56 -3.53
N PRO A 93 6.39 7.32 -2.21
CA PRO A 93 6.22 5.96 -1.69
C PRO A 93 5.10 5.16 -2.37
N ALA A 94 3.99 5.81 -2.71
CA ALA A 94 2.88 5.11 -3.36
C ALA A 94 3.24 4.62 -4.77
N ASP A 95 3.94 5.42 -5.55
CA ASP A 95 4.41 5.04 -6.88
C ASP A 95 5.47 3.95 -6.76
N PHE A 96 6.41 4.09 -5.81
CA PHE A 96 7.42 3.08 -5.52
C PHE A 96 6.81 1.70 -5.19
N PHE A 97 5.78 1.64 -4.33
CA PHE A 97 5.13 0.36 -4.03
C PHE A 97 4.48 -0.27 -5.25
N LEU A 98 3.87 0.55 -6.13
CA LEU A 98 3.29 0.06 -7.38
C LEU A 98 4.36 -0.47 -8.34
N ASP A 99 5.49 0.23 -8.46
CA ASP A 99 6.63 -0.21 -9.29
C ASP A 99 7.18 -1.56 -8.81
N VAL A 100 7.34 -1.73 -7.49
CA VAL A 100 7.77 -3.01 -6.89
C VAL A 100 6.76 -4.12 -7.17
N ILE A 101 5.48 -3.87 -6.94
CA ILE A 101 4.40 -4.86 -7.13
C ILE A 101 4.25 -5.24 -8.59
N ASN A 102 4.40 -4.29 -9.51
CA ASN A 102 4.33 -4.53 -10.95
C ASN A 102 5.60 -5.13 -11.55
N GLY A 103 6.68 -5.23 -10.77
CA GLY A 103 7.96 -5.73 -11.23
C GLY A 103 8.78 -4.72 -12.04
N ASP A 104 8.40 -3.44 -12.02
CA ASP A 104 9.06 -2.36 -12.75
C ASP A 104 10.27 -1.78 -11.98
N SER A 105 10.57 -2.30 -10.79
CA SER A 105 11.68 -1.80 -9.98
C SER A 105 13.02 -2.06 -10.64
N THR A 106 13.87 -1.04 -10.65
CA THR A 106 15.20 -0.99 -11.32
C THR A 106 16.19 -2.06 -10.86
N MET A 107 15.87 -2.81 -9.81
CA MET A 107 16.68 -3.94 -9.32
C MET A 107 16.72 -5.14 -10.31
N THR A 108 15.76 -5.25 -11.22
CA THR A 108 15.75 -6.27 -12.28
C THR A 108 16.56 -5.85 -13.50
N LYS A 109 17.02 -4.59 -13.60
CA LYS A 109 17.76 -4.05 -14.76
C LYS A 109 19.26 -4.33 -14.76
N VAL A 110 19.77 -5.26 -13.92
CA VAL A 110 21.21 -5.61 -13.92
C VAL A 110 21.60 -6.56 -15.05
N HIS A 111 20.66 -7.05 -15.84
CA HIS A 111 20.99 -7.81 -17.06
C HIS A 111 20.26 -7.20 -18.25
N GLY A 112 21.04 -6.42 -19.02
CA GLY A 112 20.57 -5.80 -20.23
C GLY A 112 20.16 -6.82 -21.29
N SER A 113 18.96 -6.60 -21.84
CA SER A 113 18.63 -6.85 -23.23
C SER A 113 17.29 -6.18 -23.53
N GLU A 114 17.26 -5.43 -24.61
CA GLU A 114 16.13 -4.60 -25.07
C GLU A 114 15.02 -5.39 -25.78
N ASP A 115 15.02 -6.74 -25.71
CA ASP A 115 14.01 -7.60 -26.33
C ASP A 115 13.61 -8.73 -25.36
N LEU A 116 12.77 -8.41 -24.36
CA LEU A 116 12.11 -9.44 -23.55
C LEU A 116 10.75 -9.79 -24.18
N ASP A 117 10.56 -11.07 -24.50
CA ASP A 117 9.28 -11.61 -24.95
C ASP A 117 8.20 -11.45 -23.87
N PHE A 118 6.95 -11.26 -24.28
CA PHE A 118 5.80 -11.05 -23.40
C PHE A 118 5.62 -12.17 -22.37
N ASP A 119 6.01 -13.40 -22.71
CA ASP A 119 5.97 -14.58 -21.85
C ASP A 119 7.05 -14.54 -20.75
N GLU A 120 8.22 -13.95 -21.01
CA GLU A 120 9.27 -13.78 -19.99
C GLU A 120 8.90 -12.69 -18.99
N ILE A 121 8.25 -11.61 -19.43
CA ILE A 121 7.76 -10.53 -18.58
C ILE A 121 6.66 -11.03 -17.63
N SER A 122 5.73 -11.84 -18.15
CA SER A 122 4.65 -12.41 -17.33
C SER A 122 5.14 -13.41 -16.29
N SER A 123 6.10 -14.25 -16.67
CA SER A 123 6.76 -15.20 -15.75
C SER A 123 7.58 -14.49 -14.68
N SER A 124 8.24 -13.40 -15.02
CA SER A 124 9.01 -12.58 -14.10
C SER A 124 8.11 -11.89 -13.07
N ARG A 125 6.97 -11.33 -13.49
CA ARG A 125 5.98 -10.72 -12.60
C ARG A 125 5.39 -11.72 -11.61
N GLN A 126 5.00 -12.89 -12.07
CA GLN A 126 4.48 -13.96 -11.20
C GLN A 126 5.50 -14.38 -10.14
N SER A 127 6.75 -14.50 -10.51
CA SER A 127 7.86 -14.81 -9.61
C SER A 127 8.05 -13.72 -8.52
N ILE A 128 7.91 -12.44 -8.87
CA ILE A 128 7.99 -11.31 -7.94
C ILE A 128 6.79 -11.32 -6.97
N GLU A 129 5.58 -11.51 -7.50
CA GLU A 129 4.37 -11.63 -6.69
C GLU A 129 4.50 -12.74 -5.64
N GLU A 130 4.88 -13.93 -6.05
CA GLU A 130 5.05 -15.08 -5.15
C GLU A 130 6.09 -14.79 -4.06
N ARG A 131 7.21 -14.17 -4.43
CA ARG A 131 8.25 -13.76 -3.50
C ARG A 131 7.74 -12.74 -2.48
N LEU A 132 7.05 -11.69 -2.93
CA LEU A 132 6.52 -10.66 -2.03
C LEU A 132 5.50 -11.23 -1.04
N VAL A 133 4.62 -12.13 -1.51
CA VAL A 133 3.65 -12.81 -0.65
C VAL A 133 4.34 -13.68 0.39
N GLU A 134 5.38 -14.43 0.00
CA GLU A 134 6.12 -15.29 0.91
C GLU A 134 6.92 -14.50 1.94
N GLU A 135 7.60 -13.43 1.53
CA GLU A 135 8.31 -12.52 2.42
C GLU A 135 7.36 -11.90 3.47
N PHE A 136 6.17 -11.46 3.04
CA PHE A 136 5.19 -10.95 3.98
C PHE A 136 4.69 -12.04 4.94
N ARG A 137 4.40 -13.24 4.45
CA ARG A 137 3.95 -14.36 5.28
C ARG A 137 4.93 -14.72 6.38
N ASN A 138 6.23 -14.59 6.11
CA ASN A 138 7.33 -14.89 7.03
C ASN A 138 7.73 -13.68 7.89
N SER A 139 7.13 -12.51 7.67
CA SER A 139 7.45 -11.28 8.40
C SER A 139 6.82 -11.24 9.80
N SER A 140 7.39 -10.44 10.68
CA SER A 140 6.80 -10.12 12.00
C SER A 140 5.42 -9.47 11.86
N TYR A 141 5.21 -8.63 10.85
CA TYR A 141 3.92 -7.99 10.59
C TYR A 141 2.79 -8.98 10.34
N SER A 142 3.06 -10.07 9.62
CA SER A 142 2.10 -11.17 9.42
C SER A 142 1.80 -11.89 10.73
N GLY A 143 2.83 -12.12 11.55
CA GLY A 143 2.70 -12.72 12.88
C GLY A 143 1.85 -11.87 13.82
N ASP A 144 2.12 -10.57 13.88
CA ASP A 144 1.39 -9.60 14.70
C ASP A 144 -0.09 -9.52 14.28
N THR A 145 -0.36 -9.45 12.98
CA THR A 145 -1.73 -9.43 12.44
C THR A 145 -2.49 -10.70 12.82
N ARG A 146 -1.85 -11.88 12.71
CA ARG A 146 -2.45 -13.16 13.10
C ARG A 146 -2.72 -13.23 14.60
N ALA A 147 -1.77 -12.80 15.43
CA ALA A 147 -1.92 -12.78 16.87
C ALA A 147 -3.05 -11.83 17.31
N GLU A 148 -3.27 -10.74 16.59
CA GLU A 148 -4.35 -9.79 16.87
C GLU A 148 -5.71 -10.35 16.46
N LEU A 149 -5.80 -11.03 15.33
CA LEU A 149 -7.00 -11.74 14.90
C LEU A 149 -7.39 -12.84 15.89
N ASP A 150 -6.43 -13.62 16.37
CA ASP A 150 -6.66 -14.69 17.36
C ASP A 150 -7.16 -14.18 18.73
N ARG A 151 -6.98 -12.89 19.03
CA ARG A 151 -7.51 -12.25 20.25
C ARG A 151 -8.99 -11.85 20.12
N ILE A 152 -9.47 -11.69 18.89
CA ILE A 152 -10.84 -11.22 18.61
C ILE A 152 -11.81 -12.40 18.49
N VAL A 153 -11.32 -13.58 18.19
CA VAL A 153 -12.08 -14.84 18.07
C VAL A 153 -12.13 -15.56 19.41
#